data_78dc3b066b94585b4ab8a574e2ccd855
#
_entry.id   78dc3b066b94585b4ab8a574e2ccd855
#
_cell.length_a   1.000
_cell.length_b   1.000
_cell.length_c   1.000
_cell.angle_alpha   90.00
_cell.angle_beta   90.00
_cell.angle_gamma   90.00
#
_symmetry.space_group_name_H-M   'P 1'
#
loop_
_entity.id
_entity.type
_entity.pdbx_description
1 polymer ?
#
loop_
_entity_poly.entity_id
_entity_poly.type
_entity_poly.pdbx_seq_one_letter_code
_entity_poly.pdbx_strand_id
1 'polypeptide(L)'
;MPDIPPKRIRLPIDGVLLLDKAAGGSSNDALVKAKRLLNAKKAGHTGTLDPFATGLLPLCFGEATKFAQDLLDADKTYEAVVHLGVRTATGDTEGEVLERCAVDVDATAIEQALQRFRGPIEQVPPMHSALKRDGKPLYEYARAGITLERAARAVTIHRLECLDYQAPFLRLRVTCSKGTYIRVLGEDIGAALGCGAHLQ
;
A
#
# COMPACT_ATOMS: atom_id res chain seq x y z
N MET A 1 1.83 -4.36 -48.46
CA MET A 1 2.72 -4.21 -47.30
C MET A 1 1.87 -3.68 -46.16
N PRO A 2 1.87 -4.27 -44.96
CA PRO A 2 1.11 -3.69 -43.86
C PRO A 2 1.73 -2.34 -43.49
N ASP A 3 0.89 -1.30 -43.43
CA ASP A 3 1.24 0.05 -42.98
C ASP A 3 1.75 -0.02 -41.53
N ILE A 4 3.06 0.09 -41.33
CA ILE A 4 3.64 0.19 -39.99
C ILE A 4 3.36 1.61 -39.52
N PRO A 5 2.53 1.80 -38.48
CA PRO A 5 2.22 3.15 -37.99
C PRO A 5 3.50 3.87 -37.54
N PRO A 6 3.65 5.15 -37.84
CA PRO A 6 4.85 5.91 -37.53
C PRO A 6 5.17 5.84 -36.05
N LYS A 7 6.43 5.55 -35.71
CA LYS A 7 6.91 5.46 -34.33
C LYS A 7 6.69 6.81 -33.63
N ARG A 8 5.81 6.87 -32.63
CA ARG A 8 5.56 8.11 -31.85
C ARG A 8 6.85 8.60 -31.22
N ILE A 9 7.28 9.82 -31.58
CA ILE A 9 8.41 10.50 -30.96
C ILE A 9 7.98 10.90 -29.54
N ARG A 10 8.67 10.37 -28.52
CA ARG A 10 8.39 10.69 -27.11
C ARG A 10 9.04 12.03 -26.74
N LEU A 11 8.30 12.84 -25.95
CA LEU A 11 8.70 14.18 -25.56
C LEU A 11 9.56 14.17 -24.27
N PRO A 12 10.62 14.99 -24.19
CA PRO A 12 11.38 15.22 -22.96
C PRO A 12 10.62 16.16 -22.04
N ILE A 13 9.61 15.65 -21.34
CA ILE A 13 8.80 16.40 -20.39
C ILE A 13 9.43 16.25 -19.01
N ASP A 14 9.61 17.38 -18.30
CA ASP A 14 10.12 17.45 -16.95
C ASP A 14 9.05 17.99 -16.00
N GLY A 15 8.94 17.42 -14.82
CA GLY A 15 8.01 17.87 -13.78
C GLY A 15 7.41 16.76 -12.94
N VAL A 16 6.56 17.15 -12.00
CA VAL A 16 5.81 16.24 -11.11
C VAL A 16 4.33 16.42 -11.34
N LEU A 17 3.63 15.33 -11.57
CA LEU A 17 2.17 15.26 -11.62
C LEU A 17 1.67 14.64 -10.31
N LEU A 18 0.84 15.40 -9.58
CA LEU A 18 0.12 14.89 -8.42
C LEU A 18 -1.16 14.20 -8.93
N LEU A 19 -1.13 12.88 -8.97
CA LEU A 19 -2.24 12.08 -9.45
C LEU A 19 -3.06 11.56 -8.27
N ASP A 20 -4.38 11.75 -8.31
CA ASP A 20 -5.31 11.00 -7.49
C ASP A 20 -5.57 9.65 -8.18
N LYS A 21 -4.95 8.59 -7.64
CA LYS A 21 -5.11 7.25 -8.20
C LYS A 21 -6.48 6.70 -7.86
N ALA A 22 -7.25 6.35 -8.86
CA ALA A 22 -8.51 5.62 -8.69
C ALA A 22 -8.26 4.15 -8.29
N ALA A 23 -9.25 3.52 -7.66
CA ALA A 23 -9.26 2.09 -7.39
C ALA A 23 -9.29 1.27 -8.69
N GLY A 24 -8.91 -0.02 -8.61
CA GLY A 24 -9.03 -1.01 -9.68
C GLY A 24 -7.80 -1.14 -10.60
N GLY A 25 -6.72 -0.39 -10.35
CA GLY A 25 -5.48 -0.50 -11.12
C GLY A 25 -4.23 -0.33 -10.27
N SER A 26 -3.12 -0.90 -10.68
CA SER A 26 -1.84 -0.73 -10.00
C SER A 26 -1.28 0.69 -10.17
N SER A 27 -0.35 1.08 -9.28
CA SER A 27 0.40 2.34 -9.43
C SER A 27 1.17 2.39 -10.75
N ASN A 28 1.68 1.25 -11.24
CA ASN A 28 2.36 1.18 -12.53
C ASN A 28 1.38 1.39 -13.71
N ASP A 29 0.16 0.87 -13.64
CA ASP A 29 -0.86 1.09 -14.69
C ASP A 29 -1.20 2.57 -14.79
N ALA A 30 -1.38 3.24 -13.65
CA ALA A 30 -1.60 4.69 -13.57
C ALA A 30 -0.43 5.47 -14.17
N LEU A 31 0.82 5.10 -13.84
CA LEU A 31 2.02 5.69 -14.42
C LEU A 31 2.08 5.51 -15.93
N VAL A 32 1.86 4.28 -16.42
CA VAL A 32 1.90 3.95 -17.87
C VAL A 32 0.86 4.74 -18.62
N LYS A 33 -0.36 4.87 -18.07
CA LYS A 33 -1.45 5.67 -18.64
C LYS A 33 -1.08 7.15 -18.73
N ALA A 34 -0.58 7.73 -17.63
CA ALA A 34 -0.15 9.13 -17.59
C ALA A 34 1.01 9.40 -18.56
N LYS A 35 2.03 8.52 -18.56
CA LYS A 35 3.16 8.58 -19.49
C LYS A 35 2.73 8.54 -20.96
N ARG A 36 1.71 7.72 -21.28
CA ARG A 36 1.15 7.60 -22.64
C ARG A 36 0.38 8.86 -23.04
N LEU A 37 -0.46 9.39 -22.14
CA LEU A 37 -1.26 10.59 -22.39
C LEU A 37 -0.37 11.82 -22.65
N LEU A 38 0.68 11.97 -21.85
CA LEU A 38 1.65 13.06 -21.98
C LEU A 38 2.70 12.80 -23.08
N ASN A 39 2.69 11.63 -23.71
CA ASN A 39 3.72 11.20 -24.65
C ASN A 39 5.15 11.32 -24.09
N ALA A 40 5.33 11.15 -22.78
CA ALA A 40 6.58 11.38 -22.08
C ALA A 40 7.62 10.28 -22.35
N LYS A 41 8.90 10.67 -22.47
CA LYS A 41 10.04 9.77 -22.71
C LYS A 41 10.38 8.97 -21.45
N LYS A 42 10.42 9.61 -20.27
CA LYS A 42 10.81 9.04 -18.99
C LYS A 42 9.81 9.41 -17.89
N ALA A 43 9.43 8.44 -17.08
CA ALA A 43 8.58 8.68 -15.91
C ALA A 43 8.80 7.58 -14.84
N GLY A 44 8.49 7.91 -13.59
CA GLY A 44 8.48 7.00 -12.43
C GLY A 44 7.48 7.47 -11.40
N HIS A 45 6.97 6.57 -10.56
CA HIS A 45 6.13 6.92 -9.41
C HIS A 45 6.94 6.88 -8.11
N THR A 46 6.46 7.56 -7.07
CA THR A 46 7.15 7.76 -5.79
C THR A 46 6.53 6.97 -4.64
N GLY A 47 6.01 5.81 -4.92
CA GLY A 47 5.39 4.90 -3.96
C GLY A 47 4.47 3.93 -4.66
N THR A 48 4.05 2.90 -3.95
CA THR A 48 3.11 1.92 -4.47
C THR A 48 1.85 1.94 -3.61
N LEU A 49 0.72 2.27 -4.23
CA LEU A 49 -0.60 2.02 -3.69
C LEU A 49 -1.10 0.69 -4.23
N ASP A 50 -1.71 -0.09 -3.37
CA ASP A 50 -2.35 -1.35 -3.76
C ASP A 50 -3.49 -1.09 -4.78
N PRO A 51 -3.93 -2.09 -5.58
CA PRO A 51 -4.93 -1.86 -6.61
C PRO A 51 -6.25 -1.30 -6.08
N PHE A 52 -6.73 -1.78 -4.93
CA PHE A 52 -7.96 -1.29 -4.29
C PHE A 52 -7.81 0.11 -3.67
N ALA A 53 -6.59 0.51 -3.29
CA ALA A 53 -6.33 1.80 -2.66
C ALA A 53 -6.47 2.96 -3.64
N THR A 54 -6.95 4.10 -3.12
CA THR A 54 -7.06 5.38 -3.84
C THR A 54 -6.14 6.43 -3.22
N GLY A 55 -5.99 7.58 -3.88
CA GLY A 55 -5.35 8.75 -3.32
C GLY A 55 -4.06 9.16 -4.00
N LEU A 56 -3.31 10.03 -3.33
CA LEU A 56 -2.17 10.73 -3.88
C LEU A 56 -1.03 9.80 -4.33
N LEU A 57 -0.73 9.82 -5.62
CA LEU A 57 0.39 9.15 -6.24
C LEU A 57 1.20 10.16 -7.06
N PRO A 58 2.29 10.72 -6.53
CA PRO A 58 3.14 11.61 -7.30
C PRO A 58 3.87 10.85 -8.41
N LEU A 59 3.79 11.36 -9.64
CA LEU A 59 4.46 10.84 -10.82
C LEU A 59 5.53 11.84 -11.26
N CYS A 60 6.79 11.40 -11.27
CA CYS A 60 7.92 12.20 -11.74
C CYS A 60 8.20 11.92 -13.21
N PHE A 61 8.43 12.96 -14.00
CA PHE A 61 8.74 12.91 -15.43
C PHE A 61 10.12 13.52 -15.70
N GLY A 62 10.86 12.94 -16.66
CA GLY A 62 12.15 13.43 -17.14
C GLY A 62 13.17 13.62 -16.00
N GLU A 63 13.71 14.83 -15.85
CA GLU A 63 14.70 15.16 -14.84
C GLU A 63 14.16 15.06 -13.40
N ALA A 64 12.86 15.29 -13.20
CA ALA A 64 12.25 15.15 -11.87
C ALA A 64 12.35 13.73 -11.32
N THR A 65 12.57 12.71 -12.16
CA THR A 65 12.82 11.32 -11.68
C THR A 65 14.08 11.18 -10.83
N LYS A 66 15.01 12.13 -10.88
CA LYS A 66 16.22 12.15 -10.05
C LYS A 66 15.91 12.42 -8.58
N PHE A 67 14.78 13.11 -8.31
CA PHE A 67 14.30 13.48 -6.97
C PHE A 67 13.23 12.50 -6.44
N ALA A 68 12.90 11.47 -7.21
CA ALA A 68 11.87 10.51 -6.81
C ALA A 68 12.23 9.77 -5.51
N GLN A 69 13.53 9.62 -5.20
CA GLN A 69 13.99 8.95 -3.98
C GLN A 69 13.59 9.73 -2.72
N ASP A 70 13.71 11.06 -2.72
CA ASP A 70 13.34 11.91 -1.59
C ASP A 70 11.84 11.75 -1.26
N LEU A 71 10.99 11.71 -2.29
CA LEU A 71 9.56 11.46 -2.14
C LEU A 71 9.24 10.02 -1.72
N LEU A 72 10.02 9.03 -2.16
CA LEU A 72 9.90 7.64 -1.70
C LEU A 72 10.23 7.53 -0.20
N ASP A 73 11.23 8.28 0.26
CA ASP A 73 11.72 8.23 1.62
C ASP A 73 10.93 9.10 2.61
N ALA A 74 10.10 10.01 2.10
CA ALA A 74 9.23 10.85 2.93
C ALA A 74 8.21 10.02 3.73
N ASP A 75 7.78 10.54 4.87
CA ASP A 75 6.67 10.01 5.64
C ASP A 75 5.35 10.11 4.85
N LYS A 76 4.43 9.20 5.11
CA LYS A 76 3.12 9.16 4.46
C LYS A 76 2.01 9.14 5.49
N THR A 77 0.87 9.73 5.10
CA THR A 77 -0.37 9.64 5.88
C THR A 77 -1.43 8.90 5.07
N TYR A 78 -2.05 7.93 5.71
CA TYR A 78 -3.12 7.11 5.14
C TYR A 78 -4.39 7.23 5.98
N GLU A 79 -5.54 7.18 5.33
CA GLU A 79 -6.79 6.78 5.96
C GLU A 79 -7.10 5.35 5.55
N ALA A 80 -7.45 4.52 6.50
CA ALA A 80 -7.69 3.11 6.31
C ALA A 80 -8.96 2.67 7.05
N VAL A 81 -9.72 1.78 6.41
CA VAL A 81 -10.81 1.06 7.07
C VAL A 81 -10.34 -0.35 7.35
N VAL A 82 -10.32 -0.71 8.62
CA VAL A 82 -9.99 -2.05 9.10
C VAL A 82 -11.28 -2.79 9.40
N HIS A 83 -11.53 -3.89 8.72
CA HIS A 83 -12.66 -4.78 8.96
C HIS A 83 -12.24 -5.82 10.00
N LEU A 84 -12.69 -5.65 11.24
CA LEU A 84 -12.46 -6.57 12.34
C LEU A 84 -13.27 -7.86 12.16
N GLY A 85 -12.80 -8.95 12.75
CA GLY A 85 -13.49 -10.24 12.76
C GLY A 85 -13.37 -11.06 11.47
N VAL A 86 -12.62 -10.59 10.48
CA VAL A 86 -12.39 -11.33 9.21
C VAL A 86 -10.93 -11.26 8.83
N ARG A 87 -10.30 -12.42 8.66
CA ARG A 87 -8.93 -12.52 8.12
C ARG A 87 -8.96 -13.01 6.68
N THR A 88 -8.10 -12.45 5.84
CA THR A 88 -7.96 -12.85 4.45
C THR A 88 -6.51 -13.21 4.11
N ALA A 89 -6.32 -13.94 3.02
CA ALA A 89 -5.00 -14.42 2.59
C ALA A 89 -4.03 -13.28 2.20
N THR A 90 -4.56 -12.11 1.83
CA THR A 90 -3.77 -10.95 1.39
C THR A 90 -3.75 -9.81 2.40
N GLY A 91 -4.54 -9.91 3.49
CA GLY A 91 -4.73 -8.83 4.46
C GLY A 91 -5.58 -7.67 3.93
N ASP A 92 -6.30 -7.88 2.82
CA ASP A 92 -7.21 -6.94 2.17
C ASP A 92 -8.42 -7.66 1.55
N THR A 93 -9.30 -6.92 0.87
CA THR A 93 -10.52 -7.46 0.26
C THR A 93 -10.29 -8.33 -0.98
N GLU A 94 -9.07 -8.36 -1.55
CA GLU A 94 -8.77 -9.16 -2.74
C GLU A 94 -8.46 -10.62 -2.39
N GLY A 95 -8.13 -10.90 -1.10
CA GLY A 95 -7.78 -12.24 -0.63
C GLY A 95 -8.96 -13.11 -0.26
N GLU A 96 -8.78 -14.42 -0.40
CA GLU A 96 -9.73 -15.41 0.11
C GLU A 96 -9.88 -15.26 1.63
N VAL A 97 -11.12 -15.41 2.14
CA VAL A 97 -11.39 -15.40 3.58
C VAL A 97 -10.84 -16.66 4.22
N LEU A 98 -9.94 -16.50 5.17
CA LEU A 98 -9.32 -17.58 5.94
C LEU A 98 -10.07 -17.89 7.21
N GLU A 99 -10.60 -16.86 7.90
CA GLU A 99 -11.20 -16.99 9.22
C GLU A 99 -12.25 -15.90 9.46
N ARG A 100 -13.28 -16.25 10.25
CA ARG A 100 -14.29 -15.32 10.76
C ARG A 100 -14.44 -15.50 12.26
N CYS A 101 -14.36 -14.40 13.01
CA CYS A 101 -14.52 -14.36 14.45
C CYS A 101 -15.59 -13.33 14.84
N ALA A 102 -16.21 -13.54 15.98
CA ALA A 102 -17.08 -12.53 16.57
C ALA A 102 -16.25 -11.29 16.96
N VAL A 103 -16.85 -10.11 16.85
CA VAL A 103 -16.24 -8.84 17.25
C VAL A 103 -16.98 -8.35 18.48
N ASP A 104 -16.34 -8.52 19.65
CA ASP A 104 -16.81 -8.02 20.93
C ASP A 104 -15.74 -7.08 21.51
N VAL A 105 -15.65 -5.89 20.89
CA VAL A 105 -14.58 -4.91 21.14
C VAL A 105 -15.22 -3.54 21.38
N ASP A 106 -14.84 -2.90 22.47
CA ASP A 106 -15.24 -1.53 22.78
C ASP A 106 -14.17 -0.50 22.40
N ALA A 107 -14.51 0.78 22.50
CA ALA A 107 -13.60 1.88 22.18
C ALA A 107 -12.36 1.91 23.08
N THR A 108 -12.48 1.45 24.33
CA THR A 108 -11.36 1.39 25.28
C THR A 108 -10.35 0.36 24.87
N ALA A 109 -10.80 -0.84 24.50
CA ALA A 109 -9.95 -1.92 23.99
C ALA A 109 -9.25 -1.51 22.69
N ILE A 110 -9.95 -0.81 21.79
CA ILE A 110 -9.36 -0.27 20.56
C ILE A 110 -8.21 0.68 20.90
N GLU A 111 -8.42 1.69 21.74
CA GLU A 111 -7.38 2.66 22.09
C GLU A 111 -6.16 1.98 22.76
N GLN A 112 -6.39 1.02 23.64
CA GLN A 112 -5.32 0.23 24.26
C GLN A 112 -4.53 -0.59 23.23
N ALA A 113 -5.21 -1.16 22.24
CA ALA A 113 -4.54 -1.86 21.15
C ALA A 113 -3.71 -0.89 20.29
N LEU A 114 -4.28 0.27 19.89
CA LEU A 114 -3.59 1.26 19.05
C LEU A 114 -2.34 1.83 19.74
N GLN A 115 -2.35 2.00 21.07
CA GLN A 115 -1.19 2.47 21.82
C GLN A 115 0.05 1.59 21.62
N ARG A 116 -0.14 0.29 21.44
CA ARG A 116 0.96 -0.68 21.25
C ARG A 116 1.67 -0.52 19.90
N PHE A 117 1.03 0.11 18.93
CA PHE A 117 1.55 0.30 17.58
C PHE A 117 2.06 1.71 17.31
N ARG A 118 1.99 2.65 18.28
CA ARG A 118 2.56 3.99 18.17
C ARG A 118 4.06 3.96 18.43
N GLY A 119 4.83 4.70 17.64
CA GLY A 119 6.29 4.74 17.73
C GLY A 119 6.98 3.67 16.87
N PRO A 120 8.21 3.26 17.24
CA PRO A 120 8.94 2.22 16.53
C PRO A 120 8.28 0.84 16.70
N ILE A 121 8.03 0.16 15.58
CA ILE A 121 7.52 -1.22 15.55
C ILE A 121 8.29 -2.04 14.52
N GLU A 122 8.15 -3.35 14.59
CA GLU A 122 8.65 -4.26 13.57
C GLU A 122 7.49 -4.86 12.78
N GLN A 123 7.64 -4.91 11.46
CA GLN A 123 6.69 -5.57 10.58
C GLN A 123 7.40 -6.61 9.71
N VAL A 124 6.81 -7.79 9.56
CA VAL A 124 7.21 -8.76 8.53
C VAL A 124 6.49 -8.36 7.24
N PRO A 125 7.22 -7.94 6.18
CA PRO A 125 6.60 -7.54 4.92
C PRO A 125 5.70 -8.65 4.36
N PRO A 126 4.52 -8.33 3.79
CA PRO A 126 3.64 -9.35 3.25
C PRO A 126 4.22 -9.97 1.96
N MET A 127 3.85 -11.22 1.65
CA MET A 127 4.22 -11.86 0.39
C MET A 127 3.66 -11.11 -0.82
N HIS A 128 2.48 -10.50 -0.69
CA HIS A 128 1.88 -9.63 -1.71
C HIS A 128 2.48 -8.23 -1.65
N SER A 129 3.80 -8.12 -1.94
CA SER A 129 4.53 -6.85 -1.97
C SER A 129 5.46 -6.75 -3.16
N ALA A 130 5.86 -5.50 -3.49
CA ALA A 130 6.82 -5.20 -4.55
C ALA A 130 8.29 -5.39 -4.13
N LEU A 131 8.55 -5.80 -2.89
CA LEU A 131 9.91 -6.15 -2.44
C LEU A 131 10.47 -7.27 -3.30
N LYS A 132 11.76 -7.13 -3.65
CA LYS A 132 12.42 -8.11 -4.52
C LYS A 132 13.28 -9.08 -3.71
N ARG A 133 13.19 -10.36 -4.08
CA ARG A 133 14.12 -11.42 -3.71
C ARG A 133 14.68 -12.02 -5.00
N ASP A 134 16.00 -12.08 -5.13
CA ASP A 134 16.68 -12.60 -6.32
C ASP A 134 16.22 -11.93 -7.63
N GLY A 135 16.01 -10.60 -7.58
CA GLY A 135 15.57 -9.79 -8.72
C GLY A 135 14.07 -9.85 -9.03
N LYS A 136 13.31 -10.76 -8.41
CA LYS A 136 11.88 -11.01 -8.63
C LYS A 136 11.04 -10.47 -7.48
N PRO A 137 9.91 -9.76 -7.73
CA PRO A 137 9.04 -9.26 -6.66
C PRO A 137 8.38 -10.40 -5.89
N LEU A 138 8.15 -10.20 -4.57
CA LEU A 138 7.54 -11.21 -3.70
C LEU A 138 6.13 -11.62 -4.15
N TYR A 139 5.33 -10.68 -4.69
CA TYR A 139 3.99 -11.00 -5.17
C TYR A 139 3.98 -12.04 -6.32
N GLU A 140 5.06 -12.14 -7.11
CA GLU A 140 5.15 -13.17 -8.15
C GLU A 140 5.39 -14.57 -7.56
N TYR A 141 6.15 -14.66 -6.47
CA TYR A 141 6.30 -15.91 -5.70
C TYR A 141 4.96 -16.30 -5.07
N ALA A 142 4.27 -15.33 -4.44
CA ALA A 142 2.96 -15.56 -3.83
C ALA A 142 1.95 -16.13 -4.84
N ARG A 143 1.87 -15.55 -6.06
CA ARG A 143 1.00 -16.05 -7.15
C ARG A 143 1.38 -17.45 -7.63
N ALA A 144 2.63 -17.84 -7.47
CA ALA A 144 3.10 -19.20 -7.77
C ALA A 144 2.91 -20.17 -6.61
N GLY A 145 2.25 -19.75 -5.51
CA GLY A 145 2.05 -20.56 -4.31
C GLY A 145 3.31 -20.75 -3.46
N ILE A 146 4.37 -19.96 -3.72
CA ILE A 146 5.64 -20.07 -3.02
C ILE A 146 5.69 -19.03 -1.91
N THR A 147 5.86 -19.48 -0.66
CA THR A 147 6.10 -18.61 0.49
C THR A 147 7.60 -18.56 0.80
N LEU A 148 8.15 -17.36 0.88
CA LEU A 148 9.55 -17.13 1.24
C LEU A 148 9.63 -16.60 2.68
N GLU A 149 10.69 -16.95 3.38
CA GLU A 149 11.02 -16.33 4.66
C GLU A 149 11.39 -14.85 4.45
N ARG A 150 10.84 -13.98 5.30
CA ARG A 150 11.06 -12.53 5.27
C ARG A 150 11.48 -12.07 6.65
N ALA A 151 12.57 -11.33 6.71
CA ALA A 151 13.00 -10.67 7.93
C ALA A 151 12.04 -9.56 8.32
N ALA A 152 11.78 -9.41 9.61
CA ALA A 152 11.10 -8.24 10.15
C ALA A 152 11.90 -6.96 9.83
N ARG A 153 11.20 -5.85 9.65
CA ARG A 153 11.77 -4.53 9.36
C ARG A 153 11.23 -3.51 10.32
N ALA A 154 12.13 -2.70 10.86
CA ALA A 154 11.75 -1.58 11.70
C ALA A 154 11.06 -0.50 10.84
N VAL A 155 9.91 -0.04 11.32
CA VAL A 155 9.16 1.10 10.81
C VAL A 155 8.68 1.95 11.98
N THR A 156 8.31 3.20 11.72
CA THR A 156 7.83 4.10 12.77
C THR A 156 6.42 4.58 12.44
N ILE A 157 5.51 4.41 13.38
CA ILE A 157 4.16 4.98 13.33
C ILE A 157 4.19 6.28 14.13
N HIS A 158 4.32 7.41 13.43
CA HIS A 158 4.40 8.74 14.05
C HIS A 158 3.08 9.17 14.69
N ARG A 159 1.97 8.81 14.05
CA ARG A 159 0.62 9.10 14.52
C ARG A 159 -0.33 7.98 14.13
N LEU A 160 -1.16 7.56 15.07
CA LEU A 160 -2.20 6.55 14.85
C LEU A 160 -3.45 6.98 15.63
N GLU A 161 -4.52 7.26 14.91
CA GLU A 161 -5.77 7.80 15.44
C GLU A 161 -6.95 6.94 15.00
N CYS A 162 -7.85 6.65 15.93
CA CYS A 162 -9.18 6.18 15.62
C CYS A 162 -10.01 7.39 15.17
N LEU A 163 -10.45 7.39 13.92
CA LEU A 163 -11.34 8.44 13.38
C LEU A 163 -12.81 8.11 13.69
N ASP A 164 -13.15 6.83 13.58
CA ASP A 164 -14.50 6.31 13.81
C ASP A 164 -14.46 4.80 14.08
N TYR A 165 -15.40 4.31 14.87
CA TYR A 165 -15.62 2.90 15.10
C TYR A 165 -17.11 2.56 15.09
N GLN A 166 -17.52 1.80 14.11
CA GLN A 166 -18.86 1.21 14.00
C GLN A 166 -18.69 -0.27 13.68
N ALA A 167 -18.79 -1.12 14.70
CA ALA A 167 -18.49 -2.53 14.57
C ALA A 167 -19.17 -3.16 13.33
N PRO A 168 -18.45 -3.91 12.51
CA PRO A 168 -17.07 -4.34 12.69
C PRO A 168 -15.99 -3.42 12.07
N PHE A 169 -16.32 -2.18 11.66
CA PHE A 169 -15.44 -1.31 10.90
C PHE A 169 -14.75 -0.27 11.79
N LEU A 170 -13.43 -0.29 11.76
CA LEU A 170 -12.56 0.64 12.45
C LEU A 170 -11.84 1.54 11.44
N ARG A 171 -12.15 2.83 11.45
CA ARG A 171 -11.52 3.82 10.57
C ARG A 171 -10.35 4.49 11.28
N LEU A 172 -9.19 4.42 10.66
CA LEU A 172 -7.91 4.91 11.19
C LEU A 172 -7.32 5.99 10.32
N ARG A 173 -6.58 6.92 10.94
CA ARG A 173 -5.58 7.76 10.27
C ARG A 173 -4.20 7.39 10.79
N VAL A 174 -3.27 7.11 9.87
CA VAL A 174 -1.93 6.62 10.17
C VAL A 174 -0.90 7.51 9.49
N THR A 175 -0.02 8.16 10.24
CA THR A 175 1.18 8.81 9.70
C THR A 175 2.39 7.94 10.05
N CYS A 176 3.16 7.52 9.06
CA CYS A 176 4.21 6.52 9.25
C CYS A 176 5.41 6.75 8.33
N SER A 177 6.53 6.16 8.73
CA SER A 177 7.76 6.14 7.94
C SER A 177 7.60 5.33 6.64
N LYS A 178 8.54 5.52 5.71
CA LYS A 178 8.63 4.70 4.50
C LYS A 178 8.67 3.21 4.83
N GLY A 179 8.14 2.39 3.92
CA GLY A 179 8.20 0.92 4.04
C GLY A 179 7.17 0.30 4.96
N THR A 180 6.32 1.11 5.59
CA THR A 180 5.20 0.63 6.41
C THR A 180 4.11 0.03 5.52
N TYR A 181 3.64 -1.17 5.89
CA TYR A 181 2.52 -1.86 5.26
C TYR A 181 1.26 -1.67 6.10
N ILE A 182 0.32 -0.88 5.60
CA ILE A 182 -0.93 -0.58 6.32
C ILE A 182 -1.80 -1.84 6.45
N ARG A 183 -1.72 -2.77 5.48
CA ARG A 183 -2.37 -4.09 5.58
C ARG A 183 -1.88 -4.88 6.79
N VAL A 184 -0.56 -4.98 6.96
CA VAL A 184 0.05 -5.67 8.12
C VAL A 184 -0.34 -4.99 9.42
N LEU A 185 -0.35 -3.65 9.47
CA LEU A 185 -0.79 -2.91 10.66
C LEU A 185 -2.26 -3.23 10.99
N GLY A 186 -3.13 -3.32 10.00
CA GLY A 186 -4.54 -3.70 10.20
C GLY A 186 -4.69 -5.12 10.75
N GLU A 187 -3.93 -6.09 10.17
CA GLU A 187 -3.89 -7.47 10.66
C GLU A 187 -3.37 -7.56 12.10
N ASP A 188 -2.29 -6.85 12.42
CA ASP A 188 -1.68 -6.83 13.75
C ASP A 188 -2.62 -6.21 14.81
N ILE A 189 -3.35 -5.13 14.46
CA ILE A 189 -4.38 -4.54 15.32
C ILE A 189 -5.50 -5.55 15.57
N GLY A 190 -6.00 -6.22 14.52
CA GLY A 190 -7.03 -7.25 14.66
C GLY A 190 -6.58 -8.44 15.52
N ALA A 191 -5.32 -8.85 15.39
CA ALA A 191 -4.72 -9.89 16.22
C ALA A 191 -4.60 -9.43 17.69
N ALA A 192 -4.19 -8.18 17.93
CA ALA A 192 -4.11 -7.60 19.28
C ALA A 192 -5.47 -7.49 19.96
N LEU A 193 -6.55 -7.32 19.19
CA LEU A 193 -7.95 -7.31 19.65
C LEU A 193 -8.55 -8.71 19.78
N GLY A 194 -7.82 -9.76 19.34
CA GLY A 194 -8.23 -11.16 19.44
C GLY A 194 -9.27 -11.63 18.43
N CYS A 195 -9.66 -10.79 17.46
CA CYS A 195 -10.68 -11.14 16.47
C CYS A 195 -10.15 -11.25 15.01
N GLY A 196 -8.88 -10.89 14.77
CA GLY A 196 -8.36 -10.78 13.43
C GLY A 196 -8.97 -9.62 12.64
N ALA A 197 -8.34 -9.25 11.50
CA ALA A 197 -8.82 -8.19 10.63
C ALA A 197 -8.18 -8.24 9.23
N HIS A 198 -8.72 -7.44 8.32
CA HIS A 198 -8.12 -7.09 7.03
C HIS A 198 -8.47 -5.65 6.65
N LEU A 199 -7.78 -5.05 5.67
CA LEU A 199 -8.15 -3.75 5.11
C LEU A 199 -9.29 -3.87 4.10
N GLN A 200 -10.18 -2.86 4.13
CA GLN A 200 -11.29 -2.71 3.19
C GLN A 200 -11.03 -1.55 2.22
#